data_9b127c99f93c6fab8847f89b28f3a06e
#
_entry.id   9b127c99f93c6fab8847f89b28f3a06e
#
_cell.length_a   1.000
_cell.length_b   1.000
_cell.length_c   1.000
_cell.angle_alpha   90.00
_cell.angle_beta   90.00
_cell.angle_gamma   90.00
#
_symmetry.space_group_name_H-M   'P 1'
#
loop_
_entity.id
_entity.type
_entity.pdbx_description
1 polymer ?
#
loop_
_entity_poly.entity_id
_entity_poly.type
_entity_poly.pdbx_seq_one_letter_code
_entity_poly.pdbx_strand_id
1 'polypeptide(L)'
;MSILNHKISVGIDGKQLFSFKSLKLHQSINNHHRFELLLDLEAGGNRYAHNLKDSAKWIGKSFAVYAGEKSETTFMGVVTGVSLHRKNSDFGHILVSGYSETYRLETDLNFNSWTGCTLADIIKEMTSKAGVSARINPEYTEKLDYVCQYNESDFTFIKRLALQYNEWLYYDGIDLVFGRPVHLLDAVKLEFGTSLSSLDIGVKALAKPAKVFSYHSLNDQTIAAETPNKPTDKDQLGHEAFQASLGMYRNPARQYALPRIHYTSEMTRYVRKKQEAATAESHYVLGQSETATLVTGSVVDLKSSFLERVGSLTSESLGEFFIT
;
A
#
# COMPACT_ATOMS: atom_id res chain seq x y z
N MET A 1 -8.89 -13.67 28.27
CA MET A 1 -7.72 -13.21 27.49
C MET A 1 -7.33 -14.35 26.56
N SER A 2 -7.72 -14.28 25.32
CA SER A 2 -7.23 -15.21 24.29
C SER A 2 -5.88 -14.69 23.85
N ILE A 3 -4.79 -15.32 24.29
CA ILE A 3 -3.46 -15.07 23.72
C ILE A 3 -3.51 -15.69 22.33
N LEU A 4 -3.77 -14.88 21.32
CA LEU A 4 -3.62 -15.24 19.91
C LEU A 4 -2.11 -15.46 19.66
N ASN A 5 -1.65 -16.68 19.89
CA ASN A 5 -0.29 -17.12 19.59
C ASN A 5 -0.14 -17.19 18.05
N HIS A 6 -0.05 -16.06 17.39
CA HIS A 6 0.34 -16.03 15.98
C HIS A 6 1.82 -16.39 15.88
N LYS A 7 2.07 -17.64 15.50
CA LYS A 7 3.43 -18.11 15.24
C LYS A 7 3.97 -17.38 14.02
N ILE A 8 4.94 -16.48 14.22
CA ILE A 8 5.66 -15.79 13.15
C ILE A 8 7.02 -16.48 12.99
N SER A 9 7.37 -16.82 11.76
CA SER A 9 8.70 -17.27 11.39
C SER A 9 9.20 -16.52 10.18
N VAL A 10 10.51 -16.47 9.99
CA VAL A 10 11.16 -15.78 8.89
C VAL A 10 12.08 -16.72 8.13
N GLY A 11 12.26 -16.48 6.84
CA GLY A 11 13.18 -17.21 5.99
C GLY A 11 14.14 -16.27 5.26
N ILE A 12 15.41 -16.67 5.14
CA ILE A 12 16.40 -15.98 4.32
C ILE A 12 17.06 -17.01 3.41
N ASP A 13 17.13 -16.73 2.10
CA ASP A 13 17.70 -17.65 1.09
C ASP A 13 17.09 -19.06 1.16
N GLY A 14 15.76 -19.14 1.39
CA GLY A 14 15.03 -20.39 1.55
C GLY A 14 15.25 -21.14 2.88
N LYS A 15 16.09 -20.61 3.78
CA LYS A 15 16.36 -21.21 5.09
C LYS A 15 15.52 -20.54 6.17
N GLN A 16 14.71 -21.30 6.86
CA GLN A 16 13.86 -20.79 7.94
C GLN A 16 14.68 -20.50 9.20
N LEU A 17 14.45 -19.35 9.81
CA LEU A 17 15.01 -18.91 11.08
C LEU A 17 13.91 -19.01 12.14
N PHE A 18 14.14 -19.80 13.18
CA PHE A 18 13.14 -20.04 14.23
C PHE A 18 13.32 -19.11 15.45
N SER A 19 14.46 -18.41 15.52
CA SER A 19 14.77 -17.52 16.64
C SER A 19 15.25 -16.18 16.14
N PHE A 20 14.55 -15.13 16.53
CA PHE A 20 14.91 -13.74 16.30
C PHE A 20 14.38 -12.89 17.46
N LYS A 21 14.99 -11.72 17.70
CA LYS A 21 14.60 -10.83 18.79
C LYS A 21 13.40 -9.96 18.45
N SER A 22 13.40 -9.40 17.25
CA SER A 22 12.28 -8.60 16.75
C SER A 22 12.27 -8.55 15.22
N LEU A 23 11.06 -8.41 14.68
CA LEU A 23 10.79 -8.13 13.28
C LEU A 23 9.92 -6.87 13.21
N LYS A 24 10.33 -5.91 12.38
CA LYS A 24 9.53 -4.72 12.05
C LYS A 24 9.26 -4.71 10.56
N LEU A 25 8.00 -4.56 10.18
CA LEU A 25 7.56 -4.31 8.81
C LEU A 25 6.91 -2.93 8.74
N HIS A 26 7.37 -2.10 7.83
CA HIS A 26 6.76 -0.82 7.49
C HIS A 26 6.15 -0.94 6.11
N GLN A 27 4.84 -0.88 6.05
CA GLN A 27 4.06 -1.06 4.83
C GLN A 27 3.24 0.20 4.56
N SER A 28 3.14 0.62 3.31
CA SER A 28 2.31 1.74 2.89
C SER A 28 2.06 1.71 1.38
N ILE A 29 0.96 2.31 0.95
CA ILE A 29 0.68 2.51 -0.48
C ILE A 29 1.71 3.45 -1.12
N ASN A 30 1.92 3.31 -2.42
CA ASN A 30 2.83 4.13 -3.23
C ASN A 30 4.30 4.11 -2.80
N ASN A 31 4.73 3.14 -2.00
CA ASN A 31 6.10 3.02 -1.52
C ASN A 31 6.54 1.55 -1.48
N HIS A 32 7.85 1.34 -1.46
CA HIS A 32 8.39 0.04 -1.08
C HIS A 32 8.12 -0.24 0.39
N HIS A 33 7.76 -1.46 0.69
CA HIS A 33 7.71 -1.91 2.08
C HIS A 33 9.13 -2.16 2.58
N ARG A 34 9.39 -1.85 3.83
CA ARG A 34 10.70 -2.01 4.47
C ARG A 34 10.59 -2.99 5.63
N PHE A 35 11.61 -3.83 5.80
CA PHE A 35 11.72 -4.70 6.97
C PHE A 35 13.04 -4.49 7.71
N GLU A 36 12.99 -4.76 9.02
CA GLU A 36 14.13 -4.81 9.92
C GLU A 36 14.00 -6.04 10.80
N LEU A 37 14.95 -6.96 10.71
CA LEU A 37 15.03 -8.18 11.51
C LEU A 37 16.23 -8.09 12.43
N LEU A 38 15.99 -8.18 13.74
CA LEU A 38 17.03 -8.19 14.76
C LEU A 38 17.28 -9.63 15.23
N LEU A 39 18.50 -10.10 15.04
CA LEU A 39 18.95 -11.44 15.44
C LEU A 39 19.89 -11.35 16.62
N ASP A 40 19.75 -12.26 17.59
CA ASP A 40 20.74 -12.43 18.62
C ASP A 40 22.00 -13.12 18.06
N LEU A 41 23.18 -12.76 18.57
CA LEU A 41 24.42 -13.48 18.25
C LEU A 41 24.41 -14.90 18.77
N GLU A 42 23.60 -15.16 19.80
CA GLU A 42 23.42 -16.48 20.38
C GLU A 42 22.07 -17.06 19.94
N ALA A 43 22.08 -18.15 19.21
CA ALA A 43 20.88 -18.90 18.88
C ALA A 43 21.06 -20.36 19.31
N GLY A 44 20.08 -20.90 20.07
CA GLY A 44 20.08 -22.30 20.48
C GLY A 44 21.27 -22.72 21.34
N GLY A 45 21.85 -21.81 22.15
CA GLY A 45 23.00 -22.10 23.00
C GLY A 45 24.36 -22.08 22.30
N ASN A 46 24.38 -21.79 21.01
CA ASN A 46 25.62 -21.63 20.24
C ASN A 46 26.00 -20.16 20.23
N ARG A 47 27.09 -19.81 20.94
CA ARG A 47 27.70 -18.47 20.89
C ARG A 47 28.21 -18.20 19.49
N TYR A 48 27.89 -17.03 18.92
CA TYR A 48 28.23 -16.63 17.57
C TYR A 48 27.49 -17.39 16.45
N ALA A 49 26.28 -17.90 16.73
CA ALA A 49 25.43 -18.50 15.69
C ALA A 49 25.18 -17.55 14.51
N HIS A 50 25.17 -16.24 14.79
CA HIS A 50 25.11 -15.20 13.78
C HIS A 50 26.29 -14.24 13.94
N ASN A 51 27.08 -14.08 12.89
CA ASN A 51 28.18 -13.12 12.82
C ASN A 51 28.09 -12.28 11.55
N LEU A 52 28.68 -11.11 11.56
CA LEU A 52 28.59 -10.17 10.44
C LEU A 52 29.12 -10.76 9.12
N LYS A 53 30.23 -11.51 9.17
CA LYS A 53 30.85 -12.09 7.96
C LYS A 53 29.95 -13.08 7.24
N ASP A 54 29.29 -13.96 7.99
CA ASP A 54 28.40 -14.96 7.40
C ASP A 54 27.05 -14.35 7.05
N SER A 55 26.52 -13.44 7.89
CA SER A 55 25.26 -12.76 7.63
C SER A 55 25.34 -11.79 6.44
N ALA A 56 26.54 -11.22 6.14
CA ALA A 56 26.74 -10.38 4.96
C ALA A 56 26.48 -11.12 3.64
N LYS A 57 26.57 -12.46 3.62
CA LYS A 57 26.24 -13.29 2.45
C LYS A 57 24.75 -13.28 2.11
N TRP A 58 23.90 -12.77 3.02
CA TRP A 58 22.46 -12.62 2.78
C TRP A 58 22.11 -11.41 1.92
N ILE A 59 23.02 -10.45 1.74
CA ILE A 59 22.76 -9.29 0.86
C ILE A 59 22.40 -9.79 -0.54
N GLY A 60 21.28 -9.27 -1.09
CA GLY A 60 20.72 -9.68 -2.37
C GLY A 60 19.87 -10.97 -2.33
N LYS A 61 19.80 -11.65 -1.17
CA LYS A 61 18.99 -12.87 -1.01
C LYS A 61 17.54 -12.56 -0.67
N SER A 62 16.66 -13.53 -0.99
CA SER A 62 15.24 -13.45 -0.66
C SER A 62 15.01 -13.48 0.85
N PHE A 63 14.04 -12.70 1.28
CA PHE A 63 13.52 -12.65 2.63
C PHE A 63 12.02 -12.99 2.59
N ALA A 64 11.55 -13.81 3.52
CA ALA A 64 10.14 -14.16 3.63
C ALA A 64 9.67 -14.12 5.07
N VAL A 65 8.44 -13.68 5.29
CA VAL A 65 7.73 -13.77 6.58
C VAL A 65 6.56 -14.72 6.41
N TYR A 66 6.44 -15.62 7.37
CA TYR A 66 5.35 -16.57 7.47
C TYR A 66 4.57 -16.32 8.75
N ALA A 67 3.26 -16.22 8.66
CA ALA A 67 2.40 -15.96 9.80
C ALA A 67 1.16 -16.87 9.76
N GLY A 68 0.48 -16.94 10.90
CA GLY A 68 -0.73 -17.75 11.07
C GLY A 68 -0.47 -19.22 11.38
N GLU A 69 -1.56 -19.97 11.63
CA GLU A 69 -1.50 -21.39 12.03
C GLU A 69 -0.91 -22.27 10.91
N LYS A 70 -1.17 -21.95 9.66
CA LYS A 70 -0.67 -22.68 8.49
C LYS A 70 0.70 -22.23 8.01
N SER A 71 1.33 -21.25 8.69
CA SER A 71 2.60 -20.65 8.27
C SER A 71 2.55 -20.17 6.81
N GLU A 72 1.49 -19.43 6.45
CA GLU A 72 1.32 -18.86 5.12
C GLU A 72 2.31 -17.71 4.92
N THR A 73 2.80 -17.57 3.69
CA THR A 73 3.69 -16.45 3.34
C THR A 73 2.87 -15.15 3.33
N THR A 74 3.24 -14.22 4.19
CA THR A 74 2.58 -12.92 4.31
C THR A 74 3.42 -11.77 3.75
N PHE A 75 4.73 -12.00 3.57
CA PHE A 75 5.61 -10.99 3.02
C PHE A 75 6.82 -11.62 2.31
N MET A 76 7.16 -11.07 1.16
CA MET A 76 8.36 -11.39 0.38
C MET A 76 9.19 -10.13 0.18
N GLY A 77 10.51 -10.27 0.28
CA GLY A 77 11.42 -9.14 0.11
C GLY A 77 12.83 -9.56 -0.23
N VAL A 78 13.71 -8.58 -0.34
CA VAL A 78 15.12 -8.74 -0.62
C VAL A 78 15.96 -8.07 0.47
N VAL A 79 16.99 -8.76 0.95
CA VAL A 79 17.94 -8.21 1.93
C VAL A 79 18.86 -7.21 1.23
N THR A 80 18.90 -5.97 1.70
CA THR A 80 19.75 -4.91 1.16
C THR A 80 20.85 -4.47 2.12
N GLY A 81 20.73 -4.82 3.39
CA GLY A 81 21.69 -4.41 4.40
C GLY A 81 21.83 -5.40 5.55
N VAL A 82 23.06 -5.54 6.04
CA VAL A 82 23.38 -6.30 7.25
C VAL A 82 24.35 -5.49 8.08
N SER A 83 24.06 -5.30 9.35
CA SER A 83 24.92 -4.56 10.26
C SER A 83 25.01 -5.22 11.64
N LEU A 84 26.10 -4.98 12.34
CA LEU A 84 26.31 -5.43 13.71
C LEU A 84 26.14 -4.23 14.65
N HIS A 85 25.13 -4.32 15.52
CA HIS A 85 24.87 -3.32 16.55
C HIS A 85 25.43 -3.79 17.89
N ARG A 86 26.26 -2.98 18.51
CA ARG A 86 26.78 -3.19 19.87
C ARG A 86 26.55 -1.95 20.71
N LYS A 87 26.10 -2.13 21.95
CA LYS A 87 25.87 -1.04 22.89
C LYS A 87 26.23 -1.51 24.30
N ASN A 88 26.94 -0.69 25.08
CA ASN A 88 27.19 -0.90 26.52
C ASN A 88 27.81 -2.27 26.86
N SER A 89 28.87 -2.67 26.17
CA SER A 89 29.59 -3.95 26.41
C SER A 89 28.76 -5.21 26.11
N ASP A 90 27.62 -5.10 25.48
CA ASP A 90 26.83 -6.24 25.00
C ASP A 90 27.53 -6.93 23.81
N PHE A 91 27.35 -8.24 23.68
CA PHE A 91 27.85 -9.02 22.54
C PHE A 91 27.33 -8.49 21.21
N GLY A 92 26.16 -7.84 21.23
CA GLY A 92 25.56 -7.18 20.11
C GLY A 92 24.47 -8.01 19.42
N HIS A 93 23.92 -7.44 18.38
CA HIS A 93 22.86 -8.03 17.56
C HIS A 93 23.17 -7.81 16.09
N ILE A 94 22.81 -8.79 15.26
CA ILE A 94 22.83 -8.61 13.80
C ILE A 94 21.48 -8.00 13.39
N LEU A 95 21.53 -6.84 12.77
CA LEU A 95 20.40 -6.21 12.11
C LEU A 95 20.45 -6.54 10.62
N VAL A 96 19.44 -7.26 10.14
CA VAL A 96 19.18 -7.53 8.72
C VAL A 96 18.08 -6.61 8.28
N SER A 97 18.29 -5.84 7.22
CA SER A 97 17.31 -4.90 6.68
C SER A 97 17.16 -5.06 5.18
N GLY A 98 15.99 -4.68 4.69
CA GLY A 98 15.72 -4.72 3.27
C GLY A 98 14.34 -4.20 2.93
N TYR A 99 13.93 -4.48 1.72
CA TYR A 99 12.68 -3.99 1.15
C TYR A 99 11.87 -5.13 0.54
N SER A 100 10.61 -4.84 0.20
CA SER A 100 9.77 -5.72 -0.62
C SER A 100 10.44 -6.07 -1.95
N GLU A 101 9.98 -7.14 -2.59
CA GLU A 101 10.48 -7.53 -3.94
C GLU A 101 10.36 -6.40 -4.96
N THR A 102 9.43 -5.45 -4.77
CA THR A 102 9.28 -4.26 -5.62
C THR A 102 10.54 -3.39 -5.67
N TYR A 103 11.46 -3.51 -4.70
CA TYR A 103 12.73 -2.79 -4.71
C TYR A 103 13.63 -3.15 -5.89
N ARG A 104 13.39 -4.29 -6.54
CA ARG A 104 14.04 -4.67 -7.81
C ARG A 104 13.73 -3.71 -8.96
N LEU A 105 12.67 -2.88 -8.82
CA LEU A 105 12.32 -1.81 -9.74
C LEU A 105 13.07 -0.50 -9.46
N GLU A 106 13.83 -0.40 -8.37
CA GLU A 106 14.75 0.71 -8.11
C GLU A 106 16.04 0.51 -8.92
N THR A 107 15.90 0.58 -10.23
CA THR A 107 17.02 0.68 -11.15
C THR A 107 17.65 2.07 -11.06
N ASP A 108 18.84 2.25 -11.64
CA ASP A 108 19.36 3.60 -11.84
C ASP A 108 18.45 4.39 -12.81
N LEU A 109 18.67 5.70 -12.93
CA LEU A 109 17.84 6.60 -13.73
C LEU A 109 17.83 6.15 -15.20
N ASN A 110 16.64 5.96 -15.74
CA ASN A 110 16.43 5.32 -17.02
C ASN A 110 15.69 6.23 -18.02
N PHE A 111 15.81 5.91 -19.31
CA PHE A 111 15.12 6.58 -20.41
C PHE A 111 14.43 5.54 -21.28
N ASN A 112 13.12 5.58 -21.35
CA ASN A 112 12.32 4.75 -22.23
C ASN A 112 11.12 5.53 -22.77
N SER A 113 10.53 5.04 -23.87
CA SER A 113 9.30 5.61 -24.39
C SER A 113 8.39 4.54 -24.97
N TRP A 114 7.10 4.77 -24.85
CA TRP A 114 6.05 3.90 -25.38
C TRP A 114 5.05 4.70 -26.19
N THR A 115 4.53 4.11 -27.27
CA THR A 115 3.51 4.70 -28.13
C THR A 115 2.44 3.67 -28.41
N GLY A 116 1.18 4.07 -28.34
CA GLY A 116 0.04 3.18 -28.65
C GLY A 116 -0.14 2.00 -27.70
N CYS A 117 0.47 2.02 -26.52
CA CYS A 117 0.38 0.99 -25.48
C CYS A 117 -0.62 1.38 -24.41
N THR A 118 -1.17 0.40 -23.68
CA THR A 118 -1.97 0.63 -22.49
C THR A 118 -1.09 0.76 -21.23
N LEU A 119 -1.64 1.28 -20.14
CA LEU A 119 -0.96 1.25 -18.84
C LEU A 119 -0.57 -0.18 -18.45
N ALA A 120 -1.49 -1.13 -18.65
CA ALA A 120 -1.26 -2.53 -18.33
C ALA A 120 -0.07 -3.13 -19.08
N ASP A 121 0.08 -2.81 -20.38
CA ASP A 121 1.20 -3.30 -21.20
C ASP A 121 2.54 -2.80 -20.64
N ILE A 122 2.62 -1.50 -20.34
CA ILE A 122 3.83 -0.86 -19.81
C ILE A 122 4.23 -1.46 -18.47
N ILE A 123 3.29 -1.51 -17.51
CA ILE A 123 3.57 -2.01 -16.16
C ILE A 123 3.97 -3.49 -16.20
N LYS A 124 3.29 -4.30 -17.05
CA LYS A 124 3.61 -5.72 -17.23
C LYS A 124 5.03 -5.91 -17.79
N GLU A 125 5.40 -5.13 -18.79
CA GLU A 125 6.75 -5.16 -19.35
C GLU A 125 7.82 -4.90 -18.28
N MET A 126 7.64 -3.82 -17.50
CA MET A 126 8.61 -3.39 -16.49
C MET A 126 8.73 -4.40 -15.34
N THR A 127 7.60 -4.85 -14.79
CA THR A 127 7.59 -5.82 -13.70
C THR A 127 8.15 -7.18 -14.12
N SER A 128 7.86 -7.62 -15.35
CA SER A 128 8.40 -8.86 -15.90
C SER A 128 9.91 -8.80 -16.08
N LYS A 129 10.44 -7.69 -16.60
CA LYS A 129 11.90 -7.47 -16.74
C LYS A 129 12.62 -7.49 -15.39
N ALA A 130 12.01 -6.92 -14.35
CA ALA A 130 12.55 -6.89 -13.00
C ALA A 130 12.35 -8.21 -12.22
N GLY A 131 11.57 -9.16 -12.75
CA GLY A 131 11.23 -10.39 -12.06
C GLY A 131 10.32 -10.17 -10.84
N VAL A 132 9.49 -9.12 -10.87
CA VAL A 132 8.55 -8.77 -9.81
C VAL A 132 7.18 -9.32 -10.16
N SER A 133 6.59 -10.11 -9.26
CA SER A 133 5.22 -10.58 -9.40
C SER A 133 4.25 -9.41 -9.28
N ALA A 134 3.26 -9.32 -10.18
CA ALA A 134 2.34 -8.19 -10.22
C ALA A 134 0.93 -8.59 -10.65
N ARG A 135 -0.06 -7.96 -10.01
CA ARG A 135 -1.47 -7.97 -10.40
C ARG A 135 -1.82 -6.61 -11.00
N ILE A 136 -2.12 -6.61 -12.30
CA ILE A 136 -2.26 -5.39 -13.09
C ILE A 136 -3.69 -5.33 -13.63
N ASN A 137 -4.50 -4.43 -13.09
CA ASN A 137 -5.90 -4.23 -13.46
C ASN A 137 -6.30 -2.75 -13.40
N PRO A 138 -5.68 -1.88 -14.23
CA PRO A 138 -6.01 -0.45 -14.24
C PRO A 138 -7.44 -0.22 -14.72
N GLU A 139 -8.10 0.80 -14.17
CA GLU A 139 -9.39 1.26 -14.70
C GLU A 139 -9.23 2.08 -15.99
N TYR A 140 -8.08 2.72 -16.15
CA TYR A 140 -7.75 3.41 -17.39
C TYR A 140 -7.21 2.40 -18.41
N THR A 141 -8.04 2.05 -19.39
CA THR A 141 -7.76 0.99 -20.40
C THR A 141 -7.46 1.54 -21.79
N GLU A 142 -7.54 2.87 -21.98
CA GLU A 142 -7.29 3.49 -23.28
C GLU A 142 -5.80 3.40 -23.66
N LYS A 143 -5.53 3.35 -24.96
CA LYS A 143 -4.16 3.42 -25.46
C LYS A 143 -3.59 4.82 -25.29
N LEU A 144 -2.36 4.88 -24.82
CA LEU A 144 -1.60 6.11 -24.65
C LEU A 144 -0.92 6.47 -25.95
N ASP A 145 -1.11 7.69 -26.45
CA ASP A 145 -0.45 8.16 -27.67
C ASP A 145 1.07 8.12 -27.53
N TYR A 146 1.55 8.66 -26.42
CA TYR A 146 2.97 8.71 -26.09
C TYR A 146 3.14 8.86 -24.58
N VAL A 147 4.06 8.09 -24.03
CA VAL A 147 4.51 8.23 -22.65
C VAL A 147 6.01 7.97 -22.59
N CYS A 148 6.74 8.74 -21.79
CA CYS A 148 8.16 8.49 -21.61
C CYS A 148 8.52 8.43 -20.14
N GLN A 149 9.47 7.54 -19.85
CA GLN A 149 10.29 7.54 -18.66
C GLN A 149 11.51 8.43 -18.93
N TYR A 150 11.71 9.44 -18.11
CA TYR A 150 12.78 10.39 -18.31
C TYR A 150 13.54 10.63 -17.01
N ASN A 151 14.75 10.10 -16.92
CA ASN A 151 15.64 10.29 -15.78
C ASN A 151 15.01 9.92 -14.43
N GLU A 152 14.35 8.77 -14.38
CA GLU A 152 13.67 8.25 -13.20
C GLU A 152 13.81 6.72 -13.13
N SER A 153 13.78 6.13 -11.91
CA SER A 153 13.79 4.68 -11.74
C SER A 153 12.50 4.06 -12.26
N ASP A 154 12.50 2.75 -12.50
CA ASP A 154 11.32 2.04 -12.97
C ASP A 154 10.18 2.14 -11.94
N PHE A 155 10.48 2.06 -10.65
CA PHE A 155 9.46 2.23 -9.61
C PHE A 155 8.90 3.66 -9.57
N THR A 156 9.76 4.67 -9.67
CA THR A 156 9.35 6.07 -9.69
C THR A 156 8.44 6.35 -10.89
N PHE A 157 8.77 5.79 -12.05
CA PHE A 157 7.93 5.90 -13.25
C PHE A 157 6.56 5.24 -13.07
N ILE A 158 6.51 3.99 -12.57
CA ILE A 158 5.26 3.29 -12.27
C ILE A 158 4.41 4.11 -11.27
N LYS A 159 5.03 4.63 -10.22
CA LYS A 159 4.38 5.49 -9.22
C LYS A 159 3.82 6.76 -9.86
N ARG A 160 4.57 7.40 -10.73
CA ARG A 160 4.12 8.58 -11.47
C ARG A 160 2.91 8.28 -12.34
N LEU A 161 2.90 7.14 -13.04
CA LEU A 161 1.75 6.70 -13.83
C LEU A 161 0.53 6.44 -12.94
N ALA A 162 0.72 5.75 -11.81
CA ALA A 162 -0.37 5.52 -10.86
C ALA A 162 -1.01 6.84 -10.39
N LEU A 163 -0.20 7.81 -9.99
CA LEU A 163 -0.68 9.12 -9.56
C LEU A 163 -1.33 9.92 -10.69
N GLN A 164 -0.76 9.87 -11.91
CA GLN A 164 -1.25 10.58 -13.08
C GLN A 164 -2.65 10.10 -13.50
N TYR A 165 -2.91 8.80 -13.40
CA TYR A 165 -4.17 8.17 -13.81
C TYR A 165 -5.11 7.88 -12.62
N ASN A 166 -4.70 8.24 -11.39
CA ASN A 166 -5.40 7.96 -10.14
C ASN A 166 -5.66 6.45 -9.95
N GLU A 167 -4.66 5.64 -10.26
CA GLU A 167 -4.68 4.19 -10.04
C GLU A 167 -4.05 3.84 -8.70
N TRP A 168 -4.51 2.75 -8.10
CA TRP A 168 -3.87 2.20 -6.91
C TRP A 168 -2.49 1.64 -7.25
N LEU A 169 -1.55 1.84 -6.35
CA LEU A 169 -0.23 1.21 -6.38
C LEU A 169 0.16 0.81 -4.97
N TYR A 170 0.28 -0.47 -4.71
CA TYR A 170 0.75 -0.98 -3.43
C TYR A 170 1.35 -2.38 -3.59
N TYR A 171 2.03 -2.84 -2.57
CA TYR A 171 2.52 -4.20 -2.45
C TYR A 171 1.71 -4.90 -1.37
N ASP A 172 1.08 -6.03 -1.67
CA ASP A 172 0.23 -6.74 -0.71
C ASP A 172 0.99 -7.75 0.16
N GLY A 173 2.30 -7.72 0.06
CA GLY A 173 3.21 -8.67 0.72
C GLY A 173 3.79 -9.71 -0.23
N ILE A 174 3.16 -9.97 -1.37
CA ILE A 174 3.59 -10.95 -2.39
C ILE A 174 3.63 -10.33 -3.78
N ASP A 175 2.59 -9.61 -4.18
CA ASP A 175 2.44 -9.03 -5.50
C ASP A 175 2.44 -7.50 -5.46
N LEU A 176 3.01 -6.88 -6.50
CA LEU A 176 2.78 -5.48 -6.80
C LEU A 176 1.37 -5.35 -7.40
N VAL A 177 0.50 -4.60 -6.77
CA VAL A 177 -0.85 -4.33 -7.28
C VAL A 177 -0.86 -2.95 -7.95
N PHE A 178 -1.23 -2.92 -9.21
CA PHE A 178 -1.44 -1.70 -9.99
C PHE A 178 -2.87 -1.68 -10.55
N GLY A 179 -3.62 -0.66 -10.18
CA GLY A 179 -5.02 -0.51 -10.57
C GLY A 179 -5.99 -0.99 -9.49
N ARG A 180 -7.18 -1.44 -9.91
CA ARG A 180 -8.26 -1.78 -8.98
C ARG A 180 -7.84 -2.88 -8.00
N PRO A 181 -7.98 -2.65 -6.68
CA PRO A 181 -7.76 -3.68 -5.68
C PRO A 181 -8.67 -4.89 -5.93
N VAL A 182 -8.09 -6.08 -5.85
CA VAL A 182 -8.84 -7.32 -5.90
C VAL A 182 -8.83 -7.90 -4.48
N HIS A 183 -10.00 -7.95 -3.86
CA HIS A 183 -10.14 -8.57 -2.54
C HIS A 183 -10.09 -10.09 -2.73
N LEU A 184 -8.95 -10.69 -2.41
CA LEU A 184 -8.74 -12.13 -2.52
C LEU A 184 -9.14 -12.87 -1.23
N LEU A 185 -9.29 -12.15 -0.13
CA LEU A 185 -9.58 -12.69 1.19
C LEU A 185 -10.82 -12.01 1.79
N ASP A 186 -11.52 -12.73 2.65
CA ASP A 186 -12.59 -12.16 3.47
C ASP A 186 -12.04 -11.04 4.36
N ALA A 187 -12.89 -10.06 4.68
CA ALA A 187 -12.54 -8.98 5.58
C ALA A 187 -12.11 -9.51 6.95
N VAL A 188 -10.97 -9.04 7.44
CA VAL A 188 -10.47 -9.41 8.77
C VAL A 188 -11.31 -8.71 9.82
N LYS A 189 -11.97 -9.48 10.68
CA LYS A 189 -12.81 -8.92 11.75
C LYS A 189 -11.95 -8.47 12.92
N LEU A 190 -12.05 -7.19 13.24
CA LEU A 190 -11.36 -6.57 14.36
C LEU A 190 -12.37 -5.89 15.29
N GLU A 191 -12.20 -6.10 16.59
CA GLU A 191 -13.09 -5.55 17.61
C GLU A 191 -12.29 -4.83 18.69
N PHE A 192 -12.67 -3.56 18.95
CA PHE A 192 -12.07 -2.78 20.02
C PHE A 192 -12.32 -3.41 21.39
N GLY A 193 -11.25 -3.55 22.18
CA GLY A 193 -11.27 -4.21 23.47
C GLY A 193 -10.98 -5.73 23.45
N THR A 194 -10.92 -6.34 22.24
CA THR A 194 -10.51 -7.74 22.05
C THR A 194 -9.29 -7.89 21.16
N SER A 195 -9.42 -7.60 19.87
CA SER A 195 -8.34 -7.67 18.87
C SER A 195 -7.72 -6.31 18.52
N LEU A 196 -8.39 -5.21 18.86
CA LEU A 196 -7.86 -3.84 18.77
C LEU A 196 -7.61 -3.29 20.18
N SER A 197 -6.38 -2.88 20.45
CA SER A 197 -5.97 -2.27 21.72
C SER A 197 -6.13 -0.74 21.72
N SER A 198 -6.10 -0.11 20.54
CA SER A 198 -6.41 1.30 20.36
C SER A 198 -7.22 1.52 19.10
N LEU A 199 -8.07 2.54 19.11
CA LEU A 199 -8.94 2.90 18.01
C LEU A 199 -9.15 4.43 18.01
N ASP A 200 -8.79 5.09 16.93
CA ASP A 200 -9.05 6.50 16.65
C ASP A 200 -9.77 6.59 15.30
N ILE A 201 -10.99 7.10 15.31
CA ILE A 201 -11.84 7.27 14.13
C ILE A 201 -12.01 8.75 13.87
N GLY A 202 -11.75 9.16 12.65
CA GLY A 202 -11.85 10.57 12.32
C GLY A 202 -12.41 10.83 10.93
N VAL A 203 -12.93 12.04 10.76
CA VAL A 203 -13.40 12.54 9.47
C VAL A 203 -12.66 13.81 9.07
N LYS A 204 -12.40 13.96 7.77
CA LYS A 204 -11.66 15.09 7.20
C LYS A 204 -12.40 15.69 6.02
N ALA A 205 -12.38 17.01 5.92
CA ALA A 205 -12.93 17.76 4.80
C ALA A 205 -11.90 17.77 3.63
N LEU A 206 -11.97 16.80 2.73
CA LEU A 206 -11.02 16.58 1.64
C LEU A 206 -11.58 16.83 0.25
N ALA A 207 -12.91 16.86 0.06
CA ALA A 207 -13.52 17.08 -1.25
C ALA A 207 -13.30 18.52 -1.72
N LYS A 208 -12.48 18.71 -2.75
CA LYS A 208 -12.21 20.00 -3.37
C LYS A 208 -12.77 20.00 -4.79
N PRO A 209 -13.82 20.78 -5.08
CA PRO A 209 -14.38 20.82 -6.43
C PRO A 209 -13.37 21.37 -7.43
N ALA A 210 -13.32 20.76 -8.60
CA ALA A 210 -12.45 21.18 -9.69
C ALA A 210 -13.16 21.04 -11.04
N LYS A 211 -12.87 21.96 -11.94
CA LYS A 211 -13.16 21.86 -13.36
C LYS A 211 -11.87 21.50 -14.08
N VAL A 212 -11.83 20.28 -14.61
CA VAL A 212 -10.65 19.72 -15.29
C VAL A 212 -10.87 19.76 -16.78
N PHE A 213 -9.85 20.11 -17.53
CA PHE A 213 -9.91 20.21 -18.98
C PHE A 213 -8.66 19.63 -19.66
N SER A 214 -8.84 19.19 -20.89
CA SER A 214 -7.80 18.74 -21.82
C SER A 214 -8.07 19.39 -23.18
N TYR A 215 -7.02 19.65 -23.94
CA TYR A 215 -7.13 20.21 -25.29
C TYR A 215 -6.73 19.16 -26.33
N HIS A 216 -7.64 18.88 -27.25
CA HIS A 216 -7.42 18.00 -28.38
C HIS A 216 -7.03 18.81 -29.62
N SER A 217 -5.75 18.91 -29.90
CA SER A 217 -5.19 19.79 -30.93
C SER A 217 -5.60 19.42 -32.37
N LEU A 218 -5.85 18.12 -32.66
CA LEU A 218 -6.24 17.71 -34.00
C LEU A 218 -7.64 18.19 -34.39
N ASN A 219 -8.54 18.31 -33.42
CA ASN A 219 -9.93 18.69 -33.63
C ASN A 219 -10.23 20.12 -33.15
N ASP A 220 -9.21 20.85 -32.69
CA ASP A 220 -9.36 22.18 -32.05
C ASP A 220 -10.48 22.19 -30.97
N GLN A 221 -10.51 21.17 -30.14
CA GLN A 221 -11.57 20.97 -29.16
C GLN A 221 -11.05 20.95 -27.72
N THR A 222 -11.72 21.71 -26.85
CA THR A 222 -11.52 21.62 -25.40
C THR A 222 -12.51 20.64 -24.80
N ILE A 223 -12.01 19.63 -24.14
CA ILE A 223 -12.78 18.64 -23.41
C ILE A 223 -12.71 19.00 -21.93
N ALA A 224 -13.84 19.10 -21.24
CA ALA A 224 -13.89 19.47 -19.84
C ALA A 224 -14.96 18.70 -19.08
N ALA A 225 -14.71 18.43 -17.80
CA ALA A 225 -15.69 17.95 -16.85
C ALA A 225 -15.41 18.50 -15.46
N GLU A 226 -16.43 18.50 -14.62
CA GLU A 226 -16.33 18.89 -13.21
C GLU A 226 -16.32 17.66 -12.30
N THR A 227 -15.61 17.75 -11.18
CA THR A 227 -15.65 16.71 -10.15
C THR A 227 -17.07 16.54 -9.63
N PRO A 228 -17.52 15.31 -9.34
CA PRO A 228 -18.87 15.06 -8.91
C PRO A 228 -19.18 15.70 -7.54
N ASN A 229 -20.41 16.16 -7.38
CA ASN A 229 -20.91 16.75 -6.12
C ASN A 229 -21.47 15.70 -5.14
N LYS A 230 -21.42 14.44 -5.51
CA LYS A 230 -21.86 13.33 -4.66
C LYS A 230 -20.70 12.35 -4.49
N PRO A 231 -20.45 11.85 -3.28
CA PRO A 231 -19.46 10.82 -3.06
C PRO A 231 -19.95 9.50 -3.67
N THR A 232 -19.00 8.66 -4.08
CA THR A 232 -19.26 7.29 -4.51
C THR A 232 -18.83 6.37 -3.37
N ASP A 233 -19.65 5.38 -3.04
CA ASP A 233 -19.34 4.27 -2.11
C ASP A 233 -18.75 4.72 -0.76
N LYS A 234 -19.35 5.76 -0.15
CA LYS A 234 -19.00 6.23 1.19
C LYS A 234 -20.11 5.93 2.17
N ASP A 235 -19.72 5.60 3.40
CA ASP A 235 -20.63 5.53 4.53
C ASP A 235 -21.20 6.91 4.92
N GLN A 236 -22.06 6.94 5.93
CA GLN A 236 -22.73 8.17 6.35
C GLN A 236 -21.73 9.25 6.77
N LEU A 237 -20.73 8.92 7.59
CA LEU A 237 -19.73 9.89 8.07
C LEU A 237 -18.88 10.45 6.93
N GLY A 238 -18.44 9.60 6.02
CA GLY A 238 -17.70 10.02 4.83
C GLY A 238 -18.56 10.88 3.89
N HIS A 239 -19.87 10.61 3.80
CA HIS A 239 -20.81 11.44 3.04
C HIS A 239 -20.98 12.83 3.66
N GLU A 240 -21.17 12.90 4.98
CA GLU A 240 -21.31 14.17 5.70
C GLU A 240 -20.03 15.02 5.59
N ALA A 241 -18.85 14.41 5.76
CA ALA A 241 -17.55 15.07 5.58
C ALA A 241 -17.37 15.60 4.14
N PHE A 242 -17.82 14.84 3.14
CA PHE A 242 -17.79 15.26 1.75
C PHE A 242 -18.69 16.48 1.51
N GLN A 243 -19.91 16.48 1.98
CA GLN A 243 -20.83 17.62 1.82
C GLN A 243 -20.33 18.86 2.57
N ALA A 244 -19.82 18.70 3.78
CA ALA A 244 -19.18 19.78 4.53
C ALA A 244 -18.02 20.41 3.77
N SER A 245 -17.17 19.57 3.11
CA SER A 245 -16.07 20.04 2.26
C SER A 245 -16.53 20.92 1.11
N LEU A 246 -17.57 20.49 0.40
CA LEU A 246 -18.14 21.28 -0.71
C LEU A 246 -18.68 22.65 -0.23
N GLY A 247 -19.22 22.69 0.99
CA GLY A 247 -19.64 23.94 1.65
C GLY A 247 -18.48 24.89 1.95
N MET A 248 -17.28 24.32 2.27
CA MET A 248 -16.05 25.09 2.53
C MET A 248 -15.42 25.60 1.23
N TYR A 249 -15.32 24.74 0.20
CA TYR A 249 -14.62 25.03 -1.05
C TYR A 249 -15.63 25.36 -2.16
N ARG A 250 -16.23 26.54 -2.13
CA ARG A 250 -17.34 26.95 -3.03
C ARG A 250 -16.92 27.19 -4.48
N ASN A 251 -15.66 27.57 -4.71
CA ASN A 251 -15.17 27.91 -6.04
C ASN A 251 -14.36 26.76 -6.62
N PRO A 252 -14.81 26.09 -7.69
CA PRO A 252 -14.06 25.01 -8.34
C PRO A 252 -12.72 25.51 -8.89
N ALA A 253 -11.64 24.79 -8.57
CA ALA A 253 -10.34 25.07 -9.14
C ALA A 253 -10.30 24.66 -10.62
N ARG A 254 -9.64 25.49 -11.47
CA ARG A 254 -9.44 25.16 -12.88
C ARG A 254 -8.11 24.44 -13.05
N GLN A 255 -8.15 23.23 -13.61
CA GLN A 255 -6.96 22.38 -13.72
C GLN A 255 -6.88 21.72 -15.10
N TYR A 256 -5.67 21.55 -15.60
CA TYR A 256 -5.44 20.64 -16.72
C TYR A 256 -5.48 19.18 -16.23
N ALA A 257 -6.01 18.29 -17.09
CA ALA A 257 -5.83 16.86 -16.87
C ALA A 257 -4.35 16.50 -17.00
N LEU A 258 -3.85 15.68 -16.08
CA LEU A 258 -2.47 15.18 -16.18
C LEU A 258 -2.29 14.24 -17.38
N PRO A 259 -3.22 13.28 -17.65
CA PRO A 259 -3.20 12.50 -18.88
C PRO A 259 -3.77 13.32 -20.04
N ARG A 260 -3.37 12.98 -21.25
CA ARG A 260 -4.00 13.46 -22.45
C ARG A 260 -5.32 12.74 -22.66
N ILE A 261 -6.43 13.48 -22.68
CA ILE A 261 -7.79 12.95 -22.76
C ILE A 261 -8.44 13.37 -24.07
N HIS A 262 -9.04 12.42 -24.79
CA HIS A 262 -9.60 12.63 -26.11
C HIS A 262 -11.13 12.69 -26.14
N TYR A 263 -11.81 12.15 -25.13
CA TYR A 263 -13.26 12.03 -25.12
C TYR A 263 -13.89 12.53 -23.82
N THR A 264 -15.10 13.05 -23.90
CA THR A 264 -15.85 13.54 -22.73
C THR A 264 -16.13 12.42 -21.72
N SER A 265 -16.41 11.18 -22.19
CA SER A 265 -16.64 10.03 -21.32
C SER A 265 -15.39 9.66 -20.50
N GLU A 266 -14.23 9.76 -21.12
CA GLU A 266 -12.94 9.55 -20.48
C GLU A 266 -12.66 10.64 -19.43
N MET A 267 -12.90 11.90 -19.76
CA MET A 267 -12.77 13.03 -18.83
C MET A 267 -13.68 12.85 -17.63
N THR A 268 -14.92 12.41 -17.83
CA THR A 268 -15.87 12.18 -16.74
C THR A 268 -15.38 11.07 -15.80
N ARG A 269 -14.85 9.97 -16.34
CA ARG A 269 -14.22 8.90 -15.51
C ARG A 269 -13.02 9.42 -14.75
N TYR A 270 -12.16 10.18 -15.42
CA TYR A 270 -10.95 10.75 -14.83
C TYR A 270 -11.26 11.66 -13.64
N VAL A 271 -12.20 12.62 -13.77
CA VAL A 271 -12.53 13.54 -12.67
C VAL A 271 -13.23 12.82 -11.51
N ARG A 272 -14.01 11.78 -11.79
CA ARG A 272 -14.61 10.93 -10.76
C ARG A 272 -13.52 10.23 -9.94
N LYS A 273 -12.60 9.52 -10.58
CA LYS A 273 -11.48 8.84 -9.91
C LYS A 273 -10.58 9.80 -9.14
N LYS A 274 -10.30 10.96 -9.73
CA LYS A 274 -9.54 12.01 -9.06
C LYS A 274 -10.21 12.43 -7.75
N GLN A 275 -11.53 12.60 -7.74
CA GLN A 275 -12.29 12.94 -6.54
C GLN A 275 -12.30 11.80 -5.53
N GLU A 276 -12.51 10.56 -5.98
CA GLU A 276 -12.47 9.36 -5.14
C GLU A 276 -11.10 9.22 -4.46
N ALA A 277 -10.00 9.31 -5.20
CA ALA A 277 -8.64 9.25 -4.66
C ALA A 277 -8.37 10.39 -3.66
N ALA A 278 -8.77 11.63 -4.00
CA ALA A 278 -8.57 12.79 -3.12
C ALA A 278 -9.38 12.69 -1.82
N THR A 279 -10.46 11.94 -1.79
CA THR A 279 -11.36 11.80 -0.63
C THR A 279 -11.30 10.43 0.03
N ALA A 280 -10.35 9.58 -0.35
CA ALA A 280 -10.23 8.23 0.20
C ALA A 280 -10.14 8.23 1.74
N GLU A 281 -9.39 9.17 2.30
CA GLU A 281 -9.20 9.32 3.75
C GLU A 281 -10.19 10.30 4.41
N SER A 282 -11.31 10.64 3.76
CA SER A 282 -12.29 11.55 4.38
C SER A 282 -12.96 10.96 5.62
N HIS A 283 -13.08 9.65 5.69
CA HIS A 283 -13.37 8.88 6.90
C HIS A 283 -12.24 7.86 7.06
N TYR A 284 -11.52 7.90 8.17
CA TYR A 284 -10.33 7.10 8.41
C TYR A 284 -10.32 6.51 9.82
N VAL A 285 -9.57 5.43 9.96
CA VAL A 285 -9.33 4.76 11.23
C VAL A 285 -7.83 4.58 11.44
N LEU A 286 -7.36 4.90 12.65
CA LEU A 286 -6.05 4.53 13.14
C LEU A 286 -6.24 3.57 14.31
N GLY A 287 -5.53 2.45 14.32
CA GLY A 287 -5.67 1.46 15.35
C GLY A 287 -4.42 0.64 15.57
N GLN A 288 -4.36 -0.03 16.72
CA GLN A 288 -3.34 -1.02 17.04
C GLN A 288 -4.01 -2.38 17.25
N SER A 289 -3.51 -3.39 16.56
CA SER A 289 -4.00 -4.77 16.64
C SER A 289 -2.85 -5.72 16.92
N GLU A 290 -3.13 -6.81 17.62
CA GLU A 290 -2.19 -7.93 17.79
C GLU A 290 -2.26 -8.92 16.61
N THR A 291 -3.06 -8.65 15.59
CA THR A 291 -3.25 -9.52 14.43
C THR A 291 -2.06 -9.41 13.47
N ALA A 292 -1.30 -10.49 13.34
CA ALA A 292 -0.07 -10.54 12.55
C ALA A 292 -0.29 -10.74 11.03
N THR A 293 -1.54 -10.93 10.59
CA THR A 293 -1.88 -11.20 9.18
C THR A 293 -2.33 -9.98 8.40
N LEU A 294 -2.36 -8.81 9.03
CA LEU A 294 -2.74 -7.56 8.37
C LEU A 294 -1.61 -7.08 7.45
N VAL A 295 -1.96 -6.82 6.21
CA VAL A 295 -1.05 -6.28 5.19
C VAL A 295 -1.73 -5.14 4.45
N THR A 296 -0.95 -4.29 3.79
CA THR A 296 -1.49 -3.26 2.88
C THR A 296 -2.36 -3.92 1.81
N GLY A 297 -3.55 -3.38 1.58
CA GLY A 297 -4.53 -3.97 0.66
C GLY A 297 -5.55 -4.91 1.31
N SER A 298 -5.39 -5.25 2.60
CA SER A 298 -6.41 -6.00 3.34
C SER A 298 -7.63 -5.13 3.62
N VAL A 299 -8.80 -5.76 3.67
CA VAL A 299 -10.04 -5.16 4.18
C VAL A 299 -10.24 -5.60 5.61
N VAL A 300 -10.61 -4.66 6.48
CA VAL A 300 -10.95 -4.94 7.87
C VAL A 300 -12.39 -4.53 8.14
N ASP A 301 -13.16 -5.43 8.77
CA ASP A 301 -14.51 -5.16 9.31
C ASP A 301 -14.34 -4.80 10.79
N LEU A 302 -14.60 -3.54 11.12
CA LEU A 302 -14.37 -2.98 12.44
C LEU A 302 -15.63 -2.98 13.28
N LYS A 303 -15.48 -3.40 14.54
CA LYS A 303 -16.53 -3.33 15.56
C LYS A 303 -16.02 -2.63 16.81
N SER A 304 -16.89 -1.90 17.48
CA SER A 304 -16.63 -1.36 18.80
C SER A 304 -17.65 -1.91 19.78
N SER A 305 -17.16 -2.43 20.89
CA SER A 305 -18.01 -2.87 21.99
C SER A 305 -18.05 -1.79 23.06
N PHE A 306 -19.27 -1.34 23.43
CA PHE A 306 -19.48 -0.40 24.52
C PHE A 306 -20.22 -1.08 25.67
N LEU A 307 -19.91 -0.65 26.88
CA LEU A 307 -20.74 -0.93 28.05
C LEU A 307 -21.95 0.06 28.07
N GLU A 308 -23.06 -0.38 27.50
CA GLU A 308 -24.34 0.31 27.69
C GLU A 308 -24.94 -0.09 29.05
N ARG A 309 -24.79 0.67 30.08
CA ARG A 309 -25.30 0.42 31.42
C ARG A 309 -24.93 -0.96 32.02
N VAL A 310 -24.86 -1.02 33.33
CA VAL A 310 -24.44 -2.18 34.11
C VAL A 310 -25.01 -3.49 33.54
N GLY A 311 -24.17 -4.25 32.81
CA GLY A 311 -24.40 -5.65 32.46
C GLY A 311 -24.69 -6.01 31.00
N SER A 312 -24.76 -5.08 30.03
CA SER A 312 -24.88 -5.42 28.60
C SER A 312 -23.74 -4.83 27.77
N LEU A 313 -23.05 -5.68 27.03
CA LEU A 313 -22.11 -5.30 25.97
C LEU A 313 -22.91 -5.21 24.66
N THR A 314 -23.01 -4.04 24.08
CA THR A 314 -23.51 -3.86 22.71
C THR A 314 -22.30 -3.68 21.79
N SER A 315 -22.28 -4.46 20.71
CA SER A 315 -21.28 -4.33 19.66
C SER A 315 -21.89 -3.56 18.48
N GLU A 316 -21.27 -2.44 18.12
CA GLU A 316 -21.65 -1.63 16.97
C GLU A 316 -20.65 -1.85 15.83
N SER A 317 -21.17 -2.04 14.61
CA SER A 317 -20.34 -2.09 13.41
C SER A 317 -19.91 -0.67 13.02
N LEU A 318 -18.61 -0.50 12.84
CA LEU A 318 -18.02 0.77 12.38
C LEU A 318 -17.79 0.78 10.86
N GLY A 319 -18.03 -0.35 10.18
CA GLY A 319 -17.89 -0.52 8.75
C GLY A 319 -16.60 -1.21 8.32
N GLU A 320 -16.43 -1.29 7.00
CA GLU A 320 -15.25 -1.90 6.38
C GLU A 320 -14.25 -0.82 5.95
N PHE A 321 -12.97 -1.08 6.22
CA PHE A 321 -11.87 -0.18 5.89
C PHE A 321 -10.77 -0.92 5.14
N PHE A 322 -10.14 -0.20 4.21
CA PHE A 322 -9.02 -0.69 3.43
C PHE A 322 -7.70 -0.24 4.09
N ILE A 323 -6.76 -1.16 4.31
CA ILE A 323 -5.45 -0.85 4.91
C ILE A 323 -4.53 -0.24 3.85
N THR A 324 -4.01 0.96 4.13
CA THR A 324 -3.16 1.75 3.21
C THR A 324 -1.72 1.92 3.69
#